data_45f11d8ed38bf400acc744199bc03226
#
_entry.id   45f11d8ed38bf400acc744199bc03226
#
_cell.length_a   1.000
_cell.length_b   1.000
_cell.length_c   1.000
_cell.angle_alpha   90.00
_cell.angle_beta   90.00
_cell.angle_gamma   90.00
#
_symmetry.space_group_name_H-M   'P 1'
#
loop_
_entity.id
_entity.type
_entity.pdbx_description
1 polymer ?
#
loop_
_entity_poly.entity_id
_entity_poly.type
_entity_poly.pdbx_seq_one_letter_code
_entity_poly.pdbx_strand_id
1 'polypeptide(L)'
;MAQGAQDAGPGGAKSIVRTSFASHLKGPVESRIATASYILDNLDSPDTIVHDTRSAEEYYGENVRAARGGAIPGSRHLEWMDFVGPDGAFLPAAELRGMVEGIGCTPDKEIIPLCQGGYRSAHAYLVYRLLGYTRARNYLGSWKEWGDRTDLPIEVPKR
;
A
#
# COMPACT_ATOMS: atom_id res chain seq x y z
N MET A 1 -49.84 23.27 43.42
CA MET A 1 -49.49 22.15 42.50
C MET A 1 -48.40 22.64 41.57
N ALA A 2 -47.14 22.32 41.86
CA ALA A 2 -46.01 22.66 41.06
C ALA A 2 -45.35 21.32 40.64
N GLN A 3 -45.35 21.04 39.33
CA GLN A 3 -44.70 19.88 38.76
C GLN A 3 -43.20 20.13 38.67
N GLY A 4 -42.44 19.19 39.20
CA GLY A 4 -41.00 19.23 39.18
C GLY A 4 -40.43 18.96 37.78
N ALA A 5 -39.54 19.80 37.34
CA ALA A 5 -38.66 19.56 36.21
C ALA A 5 -37.64 18.50 36.58
N GLN A 6 -37.57 17.40 35.86
CA GLN A 6 -36.52 16.41 35.98
C GLN A 6 -35.27 16.94 35.27
N ASP A 7 -34.25 17.15 36.07
CA ASP A 7 -32.93 17.54 35.64
C ASP A 7 -32.25 16.34 34.91
N ALA A 8 -32.01 16.48 33.62
CA ALA A 8 -31.24 15.53 32.85
C ALA A 8 -29.74 15.74 33.19
N GLY A 9 -29.20 14.84 33.98
CA GLY A 9 -27.79 14.85 34.38
C GLY A 9 -26.82 14.85 33.18
N PRO A 10 -25.69 15.50 33.33
CA PRO A 10 -24.70 15.64 32.23
C PRO A 10 -24.16 14.27 31.83
N GLY A 11 -24.32 13.91 30.55
CA GLY A 11 -23.73 12.73 29.98
C GLY A 11 -22.24 12.67 30.27
N GLY A 12 -21.81 11.63 30.98
CA GLY A 12 -20.43 11.46 31.40
C GLY A 12 -19.48 11.54 30.22
N ALA A 13 -18.61 12.53 30.21
CA ALA A 13 -17.52 12.65 29.28
C ALA A 13 -16.66 11.37 29.39
N LYS A 14 -16.63 10.56 28.32
CA LYS A 14 -15.72 9.42 28.22
C LYS A 14 -14.30 9.93 28.42
N SER A 15 -13.67 9.51 29.49
CA SER A 15 -12.26 9.80 29.75
C SER A 15 -11.43 9.30 28.58
N ILE A 16 -10.88 10.23 27.81
CA ILE A 16 -9.90 9.90 26.76
C ILE A 16 -8.61 9.57 27.50
N VAL A 17 -8.32 8.28 27.64
CA VAL A 17 -7.02 7.83 28.12
C VAL A 17 -6.00 8.22 27.06
N ARG A 18 -5.18 9.23 27.33
CA ARG A 18 -3.99 9.52 26.51
C ARG A 18 -3.02 8.36 26.69
N THR A 19 -3.07 7.40 25.78
CA THR A 19 -1.95 6.48 25.62
C THR A 19 -0.80 7.27 25.02
N SER A 20 0.29 7.44 25.77
CA SER A 20 1.53 7.88 25.17
C SER A 20 1.99 6.77 24.23
N PHE A 21 1.82 6.96 22.93
CA PHE A 21 2.59 6.25 21.92
C PHE A 21 4.05 6.71 22.07
N ALA A 22 4.71 6.28 23.11
CA ALA A 22 6.15 6.23 23.12
C ALA A 22 6.48 5.24 22.00
N SER A 23 6.92 5.78 20.86
CA SER A 23 7.20 5.00 19.67
C SER A 23 8.23 3.94 20.03
N HIS A 24 7.80 2.70 20.20
CA HIS A 24 8.69 1.55 20.22
C HIS A 24 9.16 1.21 18.80
N LEU A 25 9.21 2.20 17.91
CA LEU A 25 9.84 2.11 16.62
C LEU A 25 11.36 2.02 16.82
N LYS A 26 11.80 0.91 17.39
CA LYS A 26 13.20 0.51 17.45
C LYS A 26 13.54 -0.15 16.13
N GLY A 27 14.17 0.58 15.26
CA GLY A 27 14.73 0.05 14.01
C GLY A 27 14.69 1.08 12.87
N PRO A 28 15.63 1.01 11.94
CA PRO A 28 15.69 1.96 10.85
C PRO A 28 14.43 1.85 10.00
N VAL A 29 13.75 2.97 9.80
CA VAL A 29 12.63 3.13 8.87
C VAL A 29 13.05 2.73 7.45
N GLU A 30 14.33 2.87 7.14
CA GLU A 30 15.00 2.48 5.89
C GLU A 30 14.70 1.04 5.45
N SER A 31 14.63 0.10 6.37
CA SER A 31 14.28 -1.29 6.02
C SER A 31 12.83 -1.50 5.55
N ARG A 32 11.99 -0.46 5.64
CA ARG A 32 10.57 -0.49 5.24
C ARG A 32 10.28 0.31 3.99
N ILE A 33 11.31 0.97 3.44
CA ILE A 33 11.22 1.81 2.26
C ILE A 33 12.13 1.22 1.19
N ALA A 34 11.63 1.12 -0.04
CA ALA A 34 12.44 0.85 -1.21
C ALA A 34 12.74 2.15 -1.95
N THR A 35 13.93 2.24 -2.55
CA THR A 35 14.33 3.31 -3.47
C THR A 35 14.27 2.80 -4.91
N ALA A 36 14.27 3.71 -5.89
CA ALA A 36 14.32 3.35 -7.30
C ALA A 36 15.57 2.50 -7.63
N SER A 37 16.73 2.86 -7.08
CA SER A 37 17.97 2.07 -7.27
C SER A 37 17.85 0.67 -6.68
N TYR A 38 17.28 0.54 -5.48
CA TYR A 38 17.05 -0.76 -4.88
C TYR A 38 16.17 -1.66 -5.75
N ILE A 39 15.09 -1.10 -6.31
CA ILE A 39 14.20 -1.84 -7.23
C ILE A 39 14.97 -2.23 -8.49
N LEU A 40 15.70 -1.29 -9.09
CA LEU A 40 16.48 -1.54 -10.30
C LEU A 40 17.48 -2.69 -10.11
N ASP A 41 18.21 -2.72 -8.99
CA ASP A 41 19.17 -3.75 -8.65
C ASP A 41 18.55 -5.13 -8.42
N ASN A 42 17.22 -5.18 -8.19
CA ASN A 42 16.48 -6.41 -7.87
C ASN A 42 15.39 -6.77 -8.88
N LEU A 43 15.34 -6.12 -10.06
CA LEU A 43 14.30 -6.40 -11.07
C LEU A 43 14.29 -7.86 -11.54
N ASP A 44 15.45 -8.47 -11.69
CA ASP A 44 15.60 -9.86 -12.14
C ASP A 44 15.64 -10.86 -10.98
N SER A 45 15.49 -10.40 -9.74
CA SER A 45 15.52 -11.29 -8.57
C SER A 45 14.21 -12.08 -8.47
N PRO A 46 14.28 -13.42 -8.42
CA PRO A 46 13.08 -14.25 -8.25
C PRO A 46 12.45 -14.09 -6.86
N ASP A 47 13.17 -13.49 -5.91
CA ASP A 47 12.73 -13.28 -4.53
C ASP A 47 12.10 -11.92 -4.28
N THR A 48 12.11 -11.02 -5.28
CA THR A 48 11.55 -9.68 -5.18
C THR A 48 10.39 -9.52 -6.15
N ILE A 49 9.26 -9.02 -5.66
CA ILE A 49 8.09 -8.74 -6.49
C ILE A 49 7.71 -7.28 -6.32
N VAL A 50 7.70 -6.56 -7.43
CA VAL A 50 7.15 -5.21 -7.50
C VAL A 50 5.65 -5.33 -7.74
N HIS A 51 4.85 -4.75 -6.84
CA HIS A 51 3.39 -4.77 -6.91
C HIS A 51 2.86 -3.39 -7.28
N ASP A 52 2.33 -3.25 -8.50
CA ASP A 52 1.70 -2.02 -8.95
C ASP A 52 0.24 -1.96 -8.49
N THR A 53 -0.06 -0.98 -7.64
CA THR A 53 -1.37 -0.80 -7.02
C THR A 53 -2.21 0.30 -7.68
N ARG A 54 -1.77 0.81 -8.83
CA ARG A 54 -2.49 1.81 -9.60
C ARG A 54 -3.73 1.21 -10.27
N SER A 55 -4.52 2.09 -10.91
CA SER A 55 -5.61 1.59 -11.76
C SER A 55 -5.08 0.83 -12.98
N ALA A 56 -5.92 0.01 -13.59
CA ALA A 56 -5.56 -0.74 -14.78
C ALA A 56 -5.12 0.19 -15.92
N GLU A 57 -5.80 1.33 -16.12
CA GLU A 57 -5.46 2.30 -17.16
C GLU A 57 -4.08 2.94 -16.92
N GLU A 58 -3.70 3.18 -15.66
CA GLU A 58 -2.36 3.67 -15.31
C GLU A 58 -1.31 2.60 -15.60
N TYR A 59 -1.57 1.33 -15.21
CA TYR A 59 -0.67 0.20 -15.38
C TYR A 59 -0.41 -0.14 -16.86
N TYR A 60 -1.47 -0.19 -17.67
CA TYR A 60 -1.36 -0.46 -19.11
C TYR A 60 -0.92 0.76 -19.94
N GLY A 61 -0.63 1.90 -19.30
CA GLY A 61 -0.13 3.11 -19.96
C GLY A 61 -1.19 3.91 -20.73
N GLU A 62 -2.47 3.62 -20.53
CA GLU A 62 -3.60 4.33 -21.15
C GLU A 62 -3.84 5.69 -20.45
N ASN A 63 -3.63 5.75 -19.13
CA ASN A 63 -3.69 6.97 -18.33
C ASN A 63 -2.28 7.37 -17.86
N VAL A 64 -1.67 8.33 -18.58
CA VAL A 64 -0.29 8.77 -18.33
C VAL A 64 -0.26 9.91 -17.31
N ARG A 65 0.32 9.67 -16.13
CA ARG A 65 0.42 10.64 -15.03
C ARG A 65 1.86 10.98 -14.61
N ALA A 66 2.82 10.66 -15.47
CA ALA A 66 4.25 11.02 -15.38
C ALA A 66 4.75 11.35 -16.78
N ALA A 67 6.03 11.55 -16.98
CA ALA A 67 6.60 11.78 -18.32
C ALA A 67 6.38 10.60 -19.28
N ARG A 68 6.28 9.37 -18.72
CA ARG A 68 6.04 8.14 -19.50
C ARG A 68 4.89 7.35 -18.90
N GLY A 69 4.14 6.62 -19.74
CA GLY A 69 3.12 5.65 -19.35
C GLY A 69 3.69 4.23 -19.30
N GLY A 70 2.97 3.31 -18.68
CA GLY A 70 3.35 1.90 -18.54
C GLY A 70 3.63 1.50 -17.10
N ALA A 71 4.49 0.50 -16.91
CA ALA A 71 4.78 -0.13 -15.64
C ALA A 71 6.28 -0.41 -15.45
N ILE A 72 6.69 -0.70 -14.23
CA ILE A 72 8.02 -1.26 -13.95
C ILE A 72 8.08 -2.67 -14.53
N PRO A 73 9.14 -3.03 -15.29
CA PRO A 73 9.24 -4.34 -15.92
C PRO A 73 9.04 -5.50 -14.95
N GLY A 74 8.20 -6.45 -15.32
CA GLY A 74 7.90 -7.64 -14.51
C GLY A 74 7.02 -7.39 -13.29
N SER A 75 6.56 -6.16 -13.06
CA SER A 75 5.66 -5.86 -11.94
C SER A 75 4.32 -6.61 -12.06
N ARG A 76 3.72 -6.91 -10.92
CA ARG A 76 2.41 -7.56 -10.81
C ARG A 76 1.35 -6.53 -10.50
N HIS A 77 0.21 -6.59 -11.17
CA HIS A 77 -0.87 -5.64 -10.99
C HIS A 77 -2.00 -6.21 -10.13
N LEU A 78 -2.40 -5.43 -9.14
CA LEU A 78 -3.64 -5.61 -8.37
C LEU A 78 -3.97 -4.25 -7.77
N GLU A 79 -5.13 -3.69 -8.11
CA GLU A 79 -5.48 -2.34 -7.71
C GLU A 79 -5.74 -2.24 -6.19
N TRP A 80 -5.31 -1.15 -5.56
CA TRP A 80 -5.47 -0.94 -4.12
C TRP A 80 -6.94 -0.97 -3.65
N MET A 81 -7.88 -0.56 -4.52
CA MET A 81 -9.32 -0.58 -4.23
C MET A 81 -9.87 -1.98 -4.06
N ASP A 82 -9.24 -2.99 -4.69
CA ASP A 82 -9.67 -4.38 -4.58
C ASP A 82 -9.53 -4.94 -3.16
N PHE A 83 -8.77 -4.26 -2.30
CA PHE A 83 -8.61 -4.64 -0.89
C PHE A 83 -9.71 -4.11 0.03
N VAL A 84 -10.63 -3.29 -0.49
CA VAL A 84 -11.61 -2.54 0.29
C VAL A 84 -13.02 -3.05 0.01
N GLY A 85 -13.73 -3.41 1.05
CA GLY A 85 -15.13 -3.79 0.99
C GLY A 85 -16.07 -2.59 0.79
N PRO A 86 -17.35 -2.85 0.56
CA PRO A 86 -18.35 -1.81 0.30
C PRO A 86 -18.59 -0.88 1.50
N ASP A 87 -18.20 -1.28 2.69
CA ASP A 87 -18.26 -0.50 3.93
C ASP A 87 -16.99 0.37 4.15
N GLY A 88 -16.00 0.31 3.22
CA GLY A 88 -14.74 1.03 3.31
C GLY A 88 -13.70 0.36 4.23
N ALA A 89 -14.02 -0.80 4.79
CA ALA A 89 -13.07 -1.59 5.57
C ALA A 89 -12.22 -2.51 4.66
N PHE A 90 -11.10 -2.99 5.18
CA PHE A 90 -10.37 -4.07 4.51
C PHE A 90 -11.22 -5.34 4.42
N LEU A 91 -11.09 -6.04 3.31
CA LEU A 91 -11.66 -7.38 3.17
C LEU A 91 -11.10 -8.35 4.23
N PRO A 92 -11.78 -9.47 4.50
CA PRO A 92 -11.29 -10.50 5.41
C PRO A 92 -9.88 -10.98 5.06
N ALA A 93 -9.04 -11.25 6.07
CA ALA A 93 -7.63 -11.61 5.87
C ALA A 93 -7.42 -12.81 4.93
N ALA A 94 -8.32 -13.80 4.95
CA ALA A 94 -8.24 -14.96 4.06
C ALA A 94 -8.45 -14.58 2.59
N GLU A 95 -9.38 -13.66 2.31
CA GLU A 95 -9.66 -13.15 0.97
C GLU A 95 -8.50 -12.30 0.47
N LEU A 96 -8.02 -11.34 1.27
CA LEU A 96 -6.83 -10.54 0.95
C LEU A 96 -5.62 -11.40 0.63
N ARG A 97 -5.39 -12.45 1.42
CA ARG A 97 -4.30 -13.40 1.21
C ARG A 97 -4.44 -14.12 -0.14
N GLY A 98 -5.62 -14.63 -0.45
CA GLY A 98 -5.88 -15.27 -1.73
C GLY A 98 -5.61 -14.37 -2.92
N MET A 99 -6.00 -13.09 -2.82
CA MET A 99 -5.78 -12.10 -3.88
C MET A 99 -4.28 -11.81 -4.10
N VAL A 100 -3.52 -11.53 -3.05
CA VAL A 100 -2.09 -11.18 -3.19
C VAL A 100 -1.25 -12.40 -3.60
N GLU A 101 -1.56 -13.59 -3.09
CA GLU A 101 -0.89 -14.83 -3.50
C GLU A 101 -1.25 -15.21 -4.94
N GLY A 102 -2.47 -14.88 -5.39
CA GLY A 102 -2.93 -15.10 -6.77
C GLY A 102 -2.11 -14.34 -7.81
N ILE A 103 -1.50 -13.20 -7.45
CA ILE A 103 -0.55 -12.46 -8.30
C ILE A 103 0.91 -12.83 -8.02
N GLY A 104 1.17 -13.85 -7.21
CA GLY A 104 2.51 -14.35 -6.88
C GLY A 104 3.18 -13.66 -5.69
N CYS A 105 2.50 -12.74 -5.00
CA CYS A 105 3.02 -12.12 -3.79
C CYS A 105 2.87 -13.07 -2.59
N THR A 106 3.86 -13.95 -2.38
CA THR A 106 3.88 -14.93 -1.29
C THR A 106 4.73 -14.46 -0.10
N PRO A 107 4.49 -14.96 1.14
CA PRO A 107 5.16 -14.46 2.35
C PRO A 107 6.68 -14.65 2.40
N ASP A 108 7.22 -15.57 1.62
CA ASP A 108 8.67 -15.82 1.47
C ASP A 108 9.37 -14.79 0.59
N LYS A 109 8.62 -14.05 -0.21
CA LYS A 109 9.13 -13.02 -1.12
C LYS A 109 9.25 -11.67 -0.43
N GLU A 110 10.11 -10.82 -0.98
CA GLU A 110 10.10 -9.38 -0.70
C GLU A 110 9.10 -8.69 -1.62
N ILE A 111 8.14 -7.99 -1.03
CA ILE A 111 7.08 -7.33 -1.80
C ILE A 111 7.28 -5.82 -1.75
N ILE A 112 7.30 -5.18 -2.92
CA ILE A 112 7.51 -3.74 -3.04
C ILE A 112 6.30 -3.11 -3.72
N PRO A 113 5.26 -2.70 -2.96
CA PRO A 113 4.15 -1.97 -3.53
C PRO A 113 4.57 -0.57 -3.98
N LEU A 114 4.06 -0.17 -5.16
CA LEU A 114 4.12 1.18 -5.70
C LEU A 114 2.74 1.66 -6.13
N CYS A 115 2.60 2.96 -6.29
CA CYS A 115 1.43 3.56 -6.95
C CYS A 115 1.84 4.77 -7.78
N GLN A 116 1.10 5.88 -7.77
CA GLN A 116 1.52 7.11 -8.42
C GLN A 116 2.48 7.95 -7.57
N GLY A 117 2.26 8.05 -6.25
CA GLY A 117 3.04 8.90 -5.35
C GLY A 117 3.09 8.41 -3.90
N GLY A 118 3.07 7.09 -3.68
CA GLY A 118 3.33 6.47 -2.38
C GLY A 118 2.12 6.22 -1.46
N TYR A 119 0.97 6.88 -1.68
CA TYR A 119 -0.17 6.80 -0.76
C TYR A 119 -0.99 5.51 -0.92
N ARG A 120 -1.41 5.19 -2.14
CA ARG A 120 -2.15 3.94 -2.44
C ARG A 120 -1.29 2.72 -2.17
N SER A 121 0.01 2.80 -2.44
CA SER A 121 0.97 1.75 -2.12
C SER A 121 1.21 1.60 -0.61
N ALA A 122 1.11 2.69 0.17
CA ALA A 122 1.16 2.59 1.63
C ALA A 122 -0.04 1.82 2.20
N HIS A 123 -1.23 1.96 1.59
CA HIS A 123 -2.40 1.15 1.92
C HIS A 123 -2.13 -0.35 1.64
N ALA A 124 -1.62 -0.70 0.46
CA ALA A 124 -1.24 -2.07 0.14
C ALA A 124 -0.11 -2.60 1.04
N TYR A 125 0.89 -1.77 1.36
CA TYR A 125 1.92 -2.10 2.34
C TYR A 125 1.32 -2.49 3.70
N LEU A 126 0.31 -1.74 4.17
CA LEU A 126 -0.39 -2.07 5.41
C LEU A 126 -1.08 -3.44 5.31
N VAL A 127 -1.73 -3.75 4.19
CA VAL A 127 -2.31 -5.09 3.94
C VAL A 127 -1.25 -6.18 4.10
N TYR A 128 -0.10 -6.06 3.46
CA TYR A 128 0.98 -7.03 3.60
C TYR A 128 1.44 -7.18 5.06
N ARG A 129 1.58 -6.07 5.79
CA ARG A 129 1.99 -6.10 7.21
C ARG A 129 0.95 -6.80 8.09
N LEU A 130 -0.34 -6.55 7.87
CA LEU A 130 -1.45 -7.21 8.58
C LEU A 130 -1.52 -8.70 8.27
N LEU A 131 -1.19 -9.11 7.05
CA LEU A 131 -1.09 -10.52 6.64
C LEU A 131 0.18 -11.23 7.13
N GLY A 132 1.10 -10.51 7.80
CA GLY A 132 2.33 -11.08 8.38
C GLY A 132 3.53 -11.10 7.44
N TYR A 133 3.49 -10.41 6.32
CA TYR A 133 4.64 -10.29 5.41
C TYR A 133 5.73 -9.42 6.04
N THR A 134 6.82 -10.04 6.46
CA THR A 134 7.91 -9.34 7.18
C THR A 134 8.83 -8.55 6.26
N ARG A 135 8.92 -8.95 4.99
CA ARG A 135 9.83 -8.40 3.97
C ARG A 135 9.15 -7.38 3.05
N ALA A 136 7.99 -6.80 3.43
CA ALA A 136 7.35 -5.76 2.64
C ALA A 136 8.05 -4.41 2.83
N ARG A 137 8.27 -3.66 1.70
CA ARG A 137 8.84 -2.30 1.66
C ARG A 137 7.98 -1.42 0.77
N ASN A 138 7.62 -0.22 1.21
CA ASN A 138 6.88 0.71 0.37
C ASN A 138 7.84 1.52 -0.52
N TYR A 139 7.58 1.59 -1.82
CA TYR A 139 8.29 2.51 -2.72
C TYR A 139 7.58 3.86 -2.76
N LEU A 140 8.08 4.83 -1.98
CA LEU A 140 7.44 6.14 -1.84
C LEU A 140 7.52 7.00 -3.11
N GLY A 141 8.64 6.95 -3.84
CA GLY A 141 8.81 7.66 -5.11
C GLY A 141 7.81 7.24 -6.17
N SER A 142 7.46 5.95 -6.16
CA SER A 142 6.40 5.37 -6.99
C SER A 142 6.56 5.70 -8.48
N TRP A 143 5.46 5.65 -9.24
CA TRP A 143 5.49 5.92 -10.68
C TRP A 143 5.88 7.36 -11.01
N LYS A 144 5.57 8.31 -10.13
CA LYS A 144 5.98 9.71 -10.33
C LYS A 144 7.50 9.85 -10.44
N GLU A 145 8.24 9.15 -9.62
CA GLU A 145 9.71 9.11 -9.72
C GLU A 145 10.15 8.24 -10.91
N TRP A 146 9.65 6.99 -10.98
CA TRP A 146 10.10 6.01 -11.97
C TRP A 146 9.77 6.43 -13.41
N GLY A 147 8.53 6.86 -13.64
CA GLY A 147 8.04 7.26 -14.97
C GLY A 147 8.62 8.58 -15.47
N ASP A 148 9.10 9.46 -14.57
CA ASP A 148 9.76 10.71 -14.95
C ASP A 148 11.25 10.50 -15.28
N ARG A 149 11.88 9.47 -14.76
CA ARG A 149 13.31 9.18 -14.97
C ARG A 149 13.53 8.39 -16.26
N THR A 150 14.29 8.97 -17.20
CA THR A 150 14.60 8.36 -18.51
C THR A 150 15.67 7.27 -18.45
N ASP A 151 16.42 7.21 -17.36
CA ASP A 151 17.46 6.20 -17.11
C ASP A 151 16.89 4.88 -16.52
N LEU A 152 15.60 4.85 -16.15
CA LEU A 152 14.95 3.65 -15.63
C LEU A 152 14.13 2.94 -16.72
N PRO A 153 14.17 1.59 -16.75
CA PRO A 153 13.41 0.82 -17.73
C PRO A 153 11.91 0.87 -17.46
N ILE A 154 11.13 0.81 -18.52
CA ILE A 154 9.68 0.65 -18.44
C ILE A 154 9.22 -0.43 -19.41
N GLU A 155 8.06 -1.00 -19.13
CA GLU A 155 7.29 -1.78 -20.09
C GLU A 155 5.88 -1.22 -20.24
N VAL A 156 5.23 -1.54 -21.34
CA VAL A 156 3.79 -1.32 -21.52
C VAL A 156 3.14 -2.69 -21.60
N PRO A 157 2.58 -3.17 -20.48
CA PRO A 157 1.95 -4.48 -20.45
C PRO A 157 0.78 -4.54 -21.42
N LYS A 158 0.49 -5.74 -21.93
CA LYS A 158 -0.68 -6.00 -22.77
C LYS A 158 -1.78 -6.61 -21.92
N ARG A 159 -3.01 -6.18 -22.15
CA ARG A 159 -4.21 -6.82 -21.55
C ARG A 159 -4.39 -8.24 -22.04
#